data_238c1f9e6e4351c3e099883445bed46e
#
_entry.id   238c1f9e6e4351c3e099883445bed46e
#
_cell.length_a   1.000
_cell.length_b   1.000
_cell.length_c   1.000
_cell.angle_alpha   90.00
_cell.angle_beta   90.00
_cell.angle_gamma   90.00
#
_symmetry.space_group_name_H-M   'P 1'
#
loop_
_entity.id
_entity.type
_entity.pdbx_description
1 polymer ?
#
loop_
_entity_poly.entity_id
_entity_poly.type
_entity_poly.pdbx_seq_one_letter_code
_entity_poly.pdbx_strand_id
1 'polypeptide(L)'
;MLEAILEKCAGLDVHQETVVACVLTGPLDRVPHCEIRTFGTMTDELIELGQWLADQGCTHVAMESTGVYWKSVWNVLEAFDYDLILANAHHIKNLPGRKTDMKDAEWIAKLLRCGLIEGSFVPSEDIRDLRDLTRYRKKLVQDATSEKNRIHKLLQDANIKLTTHMSDIFGKSGRLLLQKIADGEVVTMEFLETHMKGALKHKS
;
A
#
# COMPACT_ATOMS: atom_id res chain seq x y z
N MET A 1 14.22 -15.73 30.72
CA MET A 1 14.48 -16.39 29.42
C MET A 1 13.14 -16.43 28.72
N LEU A 2 13.06 -16.05 27.44
CA LEU A 2 11.79 -16.13 26.70
C LEU A 2 11.46 -17.60 26.49
N GLU A 3 10.23 -18.00 26.84
CA GLU A 3 9.77 -19.38 26.73
C GLU A 3 9.27 -19.61 25.29
N ALA A 4 9.77 -20.67 24.65
CA ALA A 4 9.36 -21.01 23.28
C ALA A 4 8.03 -21.78 23.32
N ILE A 5 7.14 -21.50 22.36
CA ILE A 5 5.85 -22.17 22.20
C ILE A 5 5.69 -22.91 20.88
N LEU A 6 6.57 -22.63 19.90
CA LEU A 6 6.58 -23.27 18.58
C LEU A 6 7.88 -24.04 18.36
N GLU A 7 7.80 -25.30 17.94
CA GLU A 7 8.97 -26.12 17.60
C GLU A 7 9.53 -25.76 16.22
N LYS A 8 8.65 -25.38 15.27
CA LYS A 8 8.99 -25.05 13.90
C LYS A 8 8.24 -23.80 13.46
N CYS A 9 8.98 -22.78 13.07
CA CYS A 9 8.41 -21.53 12.56
C CYS A 9 9.39 -20.79 11.68
N ALA A 10 8.90 -19.83 10.92
CA ALA A 10 9.74 -19.00 10.07
C ALA A 10 9.45 -17.50 10.25
N GLY A 11 10.51 -16.69 10.17
CA GLY A 11 10.44 -15.24 10.06
C GLY A 11 10.94 -14.78 8.70
N LEU A 12 10.21 -13.86 8.08
CA LEU A 12 10.54 -13.30 6.77
C LEU A 12 10.81 -11.81 6.89
N ASP A 13 11.96 -11.40 6.38
CA ASP A 13 12.31 -9.99 6.17
C ASP A 13 12.16 -9.68 4.68
N VAL A 14 11.14 -8.86 4.36
CA VAL A 14 10.68 -8.64 2.98
C VAL A 14 11.17 -7.29 2.47
N HIS A 15 11.91 -7.34 1.36
CA HIS A 15 12.37 -6.18 0.59
C HIS A 15 11.73 -6.14 -0.80
N GLN A 16 12.08 -5.13 -1.59
CA GLN A 16 11.57 -4.98 -2.96
C GLN A 16 11.98 -6.13 -3.87
N GLU A 17 13.22 -6.57 -3.80
CA GLU A 17 13.81 -7.55 -4.73
C GLU A 17 14.12 -8.89 -4.07
N THR A 18 14.10 -8.95 -2.74
CA THR A 18 14.51 -10.14 -2.00
C THR A 18 13.64 -10.37 -0.77
N VAL A 19 13.51 -11.64 -0.40
CA VAL A 19 12.95 -12.10 0.87
C VAL A 19 14.01 -12.90 1.58
N VAL A 20 14.46 -12.44 2.75
CA VAL A 20 15.31 -13.21 3.63
C VAL A 20 14.43 -14.02 4.57
N ALA A 21 14.52 -15.34 4.50
CA ALA A 21 13.75 -16.26 5.33
C ALA A 21 14.65 -16.93 6.35
N CYS A 22 14.23 -16.93 7.60
CA CYS A 22 14.88 -17.66 8.70
C CYS A 22 13.92 -18.70 9.26
N VAL A 23 14.29 -19.96 9.17
CA VAL A 23 13.55 -21.08 9.76
C VAL A 23 14.22 -21.47 11.08
N LEU A 24 13.42 -21.60 12.12
CA LEU A 24 13.82 -22.13 13.42
C LEU A 24 13.14 -23.48 13.66
N THR A 25 13.96 -24.52 13.91
CA THR A 25 13.47 -25.88 14.19
C THR A 25 14.12 -26.44 15.44
N GLY A 26 13.38 -27.17 16.24
CA GLY A 26 13.91 -27.87 17.42
C GLY A 26 12.97 -27.83 18.62
N PRO A 27 13.29 -28.64 19.65
CA PRO A 27 12.46 -28.74 20.86
C PRO A 27 12.37 -27.41 21.60
N LEU A 28 11.30 -27.24 22.41
CA LEU A 28 10.99 -25.99 23.09
C LEU A 28 12.01 -25.62 24.19
N ASP A 29 12.63 -26.63 24.78
CA ASP A 29 13.58 -26.52 25.92
C ASP A 29 15.04 -26.28 25.50
N ARG A 30 15.31 -26.23 24.20
CA ARG A 30 16.68 -26.09 23.65
C ARG A 30 16.79 -24.95 22.64
N VAL A 31 18.04 -24.56 22.38
CA VAL A 31 18.37 -23.62 21.30
C VAL A 31 17.96 -24.26 19.96
N PRO A 32 17.13 -23.62 19.18
CA PRO A 32 16.69 -24.16 17.90
C PRO A 32 17.83 -24.18 16.87
N HIS A 33 17.77 -25.10 15.94
CA HIS A 33 18.52 -25.00 14.70
C HIS A 33 17.99 -23.83 13.89
N CYS A 34 18.90 -23.04 13.30
CA CYS A 34 18.57 -21.86 12.51
C CYS A 34 19.10 -22.04 11.09
N GLU A 35 18.23 -22.01 10.11
CA GLU A 35 18.59 -22.00 8.69
C GLU A 35 18.08 -20.72 8.04
N ILE A 36 18.95 -20.04 7.29
CA ILE A 36 18.63 -18.77 6.62
C ILE A 36 18.86 -18.94 5.13
N ARG A 37 17.84 -18.58 4.33
CA ARG A 37 17.93 -18.50 2.86
C ARG A 37 17.41 -17.17 2.36
N THR A 38 17.89 -16.77 1.20
CA THR A 38 17.40 -15.58 0.48
C THR A 38 16.77 -16.02 -0.83
N PHE A 39 15.59 -15.51 -1.09
CA PHE A 39 14.81 -15.76 -2.31
C PHE A 39 14.55 -14.42 -3.01
N GLY A 40 14.31 -14.46 -4.33
CA GLY A 40 13.76 -13.30 -5.03
C GLY A 40 12.28 -13.07 -4.75
N THR A 41 11.70 -12.07 -5.39
CA THR A 41 10.29 -11.68 -5.20
C THR A 41 9.42 -11.97 -6.42
N MET A 42 9.98 -12.67 -7.42
CA MET A 42 9.18 -13.16 -8.55
C MET A 42 8.32 -14.35 -8.10
N THR A 43 7.21 -14.57 -8.80
CA THR A 43 6.19 -15.55 -8.37
C THR A 43 6.76 -16.97 -8.22
N ASP A 44 7.61 -17.40 -9.14
CA ASP A 44 8.28 -18.71 -9.11
C ASP A 44 9.21 -18.84 -7.90
N GLU A 45 9.98 -17.81 -7.58
CA GLU A 45 10.88 -17.77 -6.42
C GLU A 45 10.10 -17.75 -5.09
N LEU A 46 8.94 -17.07 -5.06
CA LEU A 46 8.04 -17.09 -3.90
C LEU A 46 7.34 -18.45 -3.71
N ILE A 47 7.05 -19.16 -4.79
CA ILE A 47 6.57 -20.55 -4.74
C ILE A 47 7.68 -21.45 -4.20
N GLU A 48 8.93 -21.26 -4.65
CA GLU A 48 10.09 -21.99 -4.12
C GLU A 48 10.27 -21.74 -2.61
N LEU A 49 10.13 -20.48 -2.17
CA LEU A 49 10.12 -20.13 -0.75
C LEU A 49 9.03 -20.91 0.00
N GLY A 50 7.79 -20.89 -0.51
CA GLY A 50 6.69 -21.63 0.10
C GLY A 50 7.00 -23.12 0.21
N GLN A 51 7.46 -23.73 -0.86
CA GLN A 51 7.83 -25.16 -0.85
C GLN A 51 8.96 -25.47 0.13
N TRP A 52 10.01 -24.64 0.17
CA TRP A 52 11.10 -24.81 1.12
C TRP A 52 10.62 -24.74 2.59
N LEU A 53 9.73 -23.80 2.91
CA LEU A 53 9.14 -23.70 4.25
C LEU A 53 8.34 -24.96 4.61
N ALA A 54 7.60 -25.53 3.64
CA ALA A 54 6.86 -26.79 3.82
C ALA A 54 7.80 -27.98 4.07
N ASP A 55 8.88 -28.08 3.29
CA ASP A 55 9.90 -29.13 3.44
C ASP A 55 10.58 -29.10 4.83
N GLN A 56 10.73 -27.90 5.41
CA GLN A 56 11.20 -27.70 6.79
C GLN A 56 10.12 -28.04 7.84
N GLY A 57 8.89 -28.23 7.42
CA GLY A 57 7.74 -28.52 8.28
C GLY A 57 7.29 -27.30 9.10
N CYS A 58 7.47 -26.10 8.59
CA CYS A 58 6.96 -24.90 9.23
C CYS A 58 5.44 -24.88 9.20
N THR A 59 4.83 -24.51 10.32
CA THR A 59 3.38 -24.32 10.45
C THR A 59 3.01 -22.85 10.56
N HIS A 60 3.87 -22.04 11.13
CA HIS A 60 3.67 -20.62 11.39
C HIS A 60 4.74 -19.80 10.69
N VAL A 61 4.32 -18.77 9.97
CA VAL A 61 5.22 -17.88 9.23
C VAL A 61 4.86 -16.43 9.52
N ALA A 62 5.82 -15.66 10.04
CA ALA A 62 5.62 -14.24 10.29
C ALA A 62 6.43 -13.37 9.33
N MET A 63 5.85 -12.26 8.91
CA MET A 63 6.54 -11.23 8.13
C MET A 63 6.21 -9.84 8.63
N GLU A 64 7.12 -8.88 8.42
CA GLU A 64 6.93 -7.49 8.81
C GLU A 64 6.11 -6.73 7.76
N SER A 65 5.18 -5.87 8.21
CA SER A 65 4.30 -5.06 7.35
C SER A 65 4.98 -3.80 6.78
N THR A 66 6.27 -3.88 6.41
CA THR A 66 7.00 -2.73 5.89
C THR A 66 6.61 -2.42 4.45
N GLY A 67 6.15 -1.19 4.20
CA GLY A 67 5.77 -0.71 2.87
C GLY A 67 4.63 -1.50 2.25
N VAL A 68 4.76 -1.83 0.96
CA VAL A 68 3.76 -2.58 0.17
C VAL A 68 4.26 -3.98 -0.24
N TYR A 69 5.55 -4.25 -0.04
CA TYR A 69 6.23 -5.44 -0.59
C TYR A 69 5.74 -6.76 0.02
N TRP A 70 5.27 -6.74 1.27
CA TRP A 70 4.73 -7.91 1.94
C TRP A 70 3.49 -8.51 1.24
N LYS A 71 2.73 -7.70 0.46
CA LYS A 71 1.48 -8.15 -0.16
C LYS A 71 1.70 -9.27 -1.17
N SER A 72 2.70 -9.15 -2.04
CA SER A 72 3.02 -10.19 -3.04
C SER A 72 3.44 -11.50 -2.38
N VAL A 73 4.27 -11.41 -1.34
CA VAL A 73 4.71 -12.58 -0.56
C VAL A 73 3.52 -13.23 0.15
N TRP A 74 2.68 -12.43 0.81
CA TRP A 74 1.46 -12.89 1.46
C TRP A 74 0.54 -13.63 0.51
N ASN A 75 0.23 -13.03 -0.65
CA ASN A 75 -0.72 -13.60 -1.62
C ASN A 75 -0.24 -14.96 -2.16
N VAL A 76 1.07 -15.14 -2.34
CA VAL A 76 1.61 -16.45 -2.76
C VAL A 76 1.59 -17.45 -1.61
N LEU A 77 2.03 -17.04 -0.41
CA LEU A 77 2.10 -17.95 0.74
C LEU A 77 0.71 -18.31 1.32
N GLU A 78 -0.31 -17.49 1.09
CA GLU A 78 -1.69 -17.77 1.49
C GLU A 78 -2.29 -19.00 0.78
N ALA A 79 -1.68 -19.41 -0.37
CA ALA A 79 -2.05 -20.65 -1.05
C ALA A 79 -1.48 -21.91 -0.38
N PHE A 80 -0.56 -21.76 0.56
CA PHE A 80 -0.02 -22.84 1.37
C PHE A 80 -0.77 -22.94 2.71
N ASP A 81 -0.67 -24.08 3.37
CA ASP A 81 -1.34 -24.33 4.66
C ASP A 81 -0.49 -23.81 5.84
N TYR A 82 -0.26 -22.48 5.87
CA TYR A 82 0.46 -21.81 6.97
C TYR A 82 -0.45 -20.93 7.78
N ASP A 83 -0.19 -20.85 9.09
CA ASP A 83 -0.65 -19.75 9.90
C ASP A 83 0.24 -18.51 9.64
N LEU A 84 -0.24 -17.64 8.72
CA LEU A 84 0.48 -16.46 8.29
C LEU A 84 0.20 -15.29 9.25
N ILE A 85 1.25 -14.68 9.77
CA ILE A 85 1.18 -13.58 10.71
C ILE A 85 1.87 -12.34 10.11
N LEU A 86 1.07 -11.30 9.87
CA LEU A 86 1.59 -9.99 9.47
C LEU A 86 1.85 -9.14 10.70
N ALA A 87 3.12 -8.94 11.03
CA ALA A 87 3.52 -8.22 12.22
C ALA A 87 3.69 -6.72 11.97
N ASN A 88 3.33 -5.91 12.97
CA ASN A 88 3.55 -4.47 12.90
C ASN A 88 5.04 -4.15 13.10
N ALA A 89 5.66 -3.49 12.12
CA ALA A 89 7.06 -3.08 12.15
C ALA A 89 7.45 -2.29 13.42
N HIS A 90 6.60 -1.38 13.84
CA HIS A 90 6.85 -0.57 15.04
C HIS A 90 6.82 -1.41 16.32
N HIS A 91 5.95 -2.41 16.39
CA HIS A 91 5.89 -3.33 17.53
C HIS A 91 7.17 -4.16 17.63
N ILE A 92 7.59 -4.78 16.51
CA ILE A 92 8.82 -5.60 16.46
C ILE A 92 10.06 -4.81 16.89
N LYS A 93 10.20 -3.57 16.42
CA LYS A 93 11.37 -2.71 16.72
C LYS A 93 11.45 -2.29 18.18
N ASN A 94 10.33 -2.21 18.86
CA ASN A 94 10.27 -1.77 20.27
C ASN A 94 10.41 -2.92 21.28
N LEU A 95 10.42 -4.17 20.84
CA LEU A 95 10.59 -5.30 21.73
C LEU A 95 12.04 -5.40 22.23
N PRO A 96 12.27 -5.51 23.54
CA PRO A 96 13.61 -5.58 24.10
C PRO A 96 14.28 -6.93 23.81
N GLY A 97 15.61 -6.93 23.76
CA GLY A 97 16.41 -8.16 23.66
C GLY A 97 17.00 -8.46 22.29
N ARG A 98 16.79 -7.60 21.29
CA ARG A 98 17.47 -7.72 19.99
C ARG A 98 18.98 -7.47 20.17
N LYS A 99 19.80 -8.40 19.67
CA LYS A 99 21.25 -8.20 19.56
C LYS A 99 21.56 -7.45 18.26
N THR A 100 22.56 -6.60 18.27
CA THR A 100 22.92 -5.72 17.13
C THR A 100 23.38 -6.47 15.88
N ASP A 101 23.89 -7.69 16.06
CA ASP A 101 24.38 -8.59 14.99
C ASP A 101 23.34 -9.57 14.45
N MET A 102 22.11 -9.55 14.99
CA MET A 102 21.03 -10.45 14.59
C MET A 102 20.32 -9.93 13.34
N LYS A 103 20.17 -10.79 12.33
CA LYS A 103 19.40 -10.49 11.13
C LYS A 103 17.92 -10.30 11.44
N ASP A 104 17.24 -9.44 10.69
CA ASP A 104 15.84 -9.09 10.92
C ASP A 104 14.92 -10.30 10.80
N ALA A 105 15.11 -11.16 9.79
CA ALA A 105 14.37 -12.41 9.65
C ALA A 105 14.54 -13.36 10.86
N GLU A 106 15.76 -13.47 11.40
CA GLU A 106 16.02 -14.28 12.59
C GLU A 106 15.34 -13.72 13.83
N TRP A 107 15.33 -12.39 13.97
CA TRP A 107 14.63 -11.72 15.07
C TRP A 107 13.12 -11.97 15.00
N ILE A 108 12.50 -11.81 13.82
CA ILE A 108 11.09 -12.10 13.59
C ILE A 108 10.78 -13.56 13.94
N ALA A 109 11.59 -14.52 13.47
CA ALA A 109 11.42 -15.93 13.78
C ALA A 109 11.51 -16.23 15.28
N LYS A 110 12.44 -15.61 16.01
CA LYS A 110 12.57 -15.75 17.47
C LYS A 110 11.38 -15.20 18.22
N LEU A 111 10.89 -14.03 17.84
CA LEU A 111 9.70 -13.44 18.43
C LEU A 111 8.46 -14.30 18.19
N LEU A 112 8.30 -14.81 16.96
CA LEU A 112 7.22 -15.72 16.59
C LEU A 112 7.29 -17.00 17.44
N ARG A 113 8.47 -17.61 17.54
CA ARG A 113 8.71 -18.82 18.31
C ARG A 113 8.26 -18.68 19.78
N CYS A 114 8.40 -17.48 20.34
CA CYS A 114 8.02 -17.17 21.72
C CYS A 114 6.60 -16.59 21.86
N GLY A 115 5.79 -16.54 20.80
CA GLY A 115 4.44 -15.99 20.85
C GLY A 115 4.37 -14.48 21.12
N LEU A 116 5.43 -13.73 20.84
CA LEU A 116 5.53 -12.31 21.14
C LEU A 116 5.09 -11.41 19.98
N ILE A 117 4.68 -11.98 18.85
CA ILE A 117 4.17 -11.24 17.72
C ILE A 117 2.65 -11.14 17.79
N GLU A 118 2.15 -9.93 17.90
CA GLU A 118 0.75 -9.64 17.67
C GLU A 118 0.51 -9.46 16.16
N GLY A 119 -0.34 -10.32 15.58
CA GLY A 119 -0.71 -10.27 14.18
C GLY A 119 -1.63 -9.09 13.87
N SER A 120 -1.31 -8.35 12.81
CA SER A 120 -2.24 -7.40 12.20
C SER A 120 -3.33 -8.14 11.45
N PHE A 121 -4.56 -7.65 11.51
CA PHE A 121 -5.65 -8.22 10.73
C PHE A 121 -5.42 -8.01 9.22
N VAL A 122 -5.33 -9.09 8.47
CA VAL A 122 -5.28 -9.10 7.01
C VAL A 122 -6.63 -9.61 6.49
N PRO A 123 -7.41 -8.78 5.79
CA PRO A 123 -8.68 -9.21 5.21
C PRO A 123 -8.47 -10.27 4.11
N SER A 124 -9.55 -10.99 3.75
CA SER A 124 -9.57 -11.85 2.56
C SER A 124 -9.18 -11.08 1.28
N GLU A 125 -8.73 -11.80 0.26
CA GLU A 125 -8.27 -11.25 -1.01
C GLU A 125 -9.30 -10.29 -1.62
N ASP A 126 -10.56 -10.71 -1.75
CA ASP A 126 -11.65 -9.87 -2.28
C ASP A 126 -11.78 -8.52 -1.57
N ILE A 127 -11.63 -8.53 -0.25
CA ILE A 127 -11.71 -7.31 0.56
C ILE A 127 -10.44 -6.46 0.40
N ARG A 128 -9.27 -7.08 0.23
CA ARG A 128 -8.02 -6.34 -0.07
C ARG A 128 -8.15 -5.60 -1.40
N ASP A 129 -8.63 -6.27 -2.44
CA ASP A 129 -8.84 -5.70 -3.76
C ASP A 129 -9.85 -4.56 -3.74
N LEU A 130 -10.99 -4.76 -3.08
CA LEU A 130 -11.99 -3.72 -2.92
C LEU A 130 -11.44 -2.49 -2.18
N ARG A 131 -10.64 -2.69 -1.15
CA ARG A 131 -9.97 -1.59 -0.42
C ARG A 131 -8.98 -0.84 -1.30
N ASP A 132 -8.19 -1.53 -2.12
CA ASP A 132 -7.24 -0.89 -3.02
C ASP A 132 -7.94 -0.10 -4.12
N LEU A 133 -9.00 -0.64 -4.73
CA LEU A 133 -9.84 0.06 -5.71
C LEU A 133 -10.52 1.30 -5.13
N THR A 134 -11.08 1.19 -3.93
CA THR A 134 -11.74 2.34 -3.28
C THR A 134 -10.77 3.43 -2.87
N ARG A 135 -9.56 3.06 -2.41
CA ARG A 135 -8.47 4.00 -2.12
C ARG A 135 -7.97 4.68 -3.38
N TYR A 136 -7.80 3.93 -4.46
CA TYR A 136 -7.40 4.47 -5.75
C TYR A 136 -8.43 5.47 -6.29
N ARG A 137 -9.72 5.09 -6.27
CA ARG A 137 -10.83 6.01 -6.63
C ARG A 137 -10.78 7.30 -5.80
N LYS A 138 -10.60 7.18 -4.47
CA LYS A 138 -10.50 8.34 -3.59
C LYS A 138 -9.33 9.24 -3.98
N LYS A 139 -8.18 8.65 -4.29
CA LYS A 139 -6.99 9.37 -4.73
C LYS A 139 -7.24 10.14 -6.03
N LEU A 140 -7.84 9.50 -7.04
CA LEU A 140 -8.19 10.14 -8.31
C LEU A 140 -9.13 11.34 -8.12
N VAL A 141 -10.13 11.22 -7.24
CA VAL A 141 -11.04 12.34 -6.92
C VAL A 141 -10.30 13.48 -6.23
N GLN A 142 -9.38 13.18 -5.32
CA GLN A 142 -8.56 14.19 -4.65
C GLN A 142 -7.63 14.91 -5.63
N ASP A 143 -6.98 14.17 -6.54
CA ASP A 143 -6.10 14.73 -7.56
C ASP A 143 -6.89 15.64 -8.52
N ALA A 144 -8.05 15.18 -9.00
CA ALA A 144 -8.94 16.01 -9.82
C ALA A 144 -9.37 17.30 -9.11
N THR A 145 -9.64 17.23 -7.81
CA THR A 145 -9.99 18.40 -7.00
C THR A 145 -8.79 19.34 -6.86
N SER A 146 -7.59 18.79 -6.65
CA SER A 146 -6.37 19.60 -6.56
C SER A 146 -6.08 20.34 -7.86
N GLU A 147 -6.25 19.69 -9.01
CA GLU A 147 -6.08 20.34 -10.32
C GLU A 147 -7.14 21.44 -10.55
N LYS A 148 -8.40 21.20 -10.20
CA LYS A 148 -9.44 22.23 -10.25
C LYS A 148 -9.07 23.46 -9.40
N ASN A 149 -8.55 23.25 -8.20
CA ASN A 149 -8.12 24.32 -7.31
C ASN A 149 -6.92 25.11 -7.89
N ARG A 150 -5.99 24.42 -8.56
CA ARG A 150 -4.87 25.08 -9.28
C ARG A 150 -5.36 25.99 -10.40
N ILE A 151 -6.31 25.51 -11.23
CA ILE A 151 -6.93 26.31 -12.28
C ILE A 151 -7.66 27.52 -11.69
N HIS A 152 -8.42 27.32 -10.61
CA HIS A 152 -9.07 28.42 -9.89
C HIS A 152 -8.07 29.50 -9.45
N LYS A 153 -6.94 29.07 -8.88
CA LYS A 153 -5.89 29.98 -8.44
C LYS A 153 -5.31 30.78 -9.63
N LEU A 154 -4.98 30.11 -10.72
CA LEU A 154 -4.47 30.78 -11.94
C LEU A 154 -5.46 31.82 -12.48
N LEU A 155 -6.75 31.49 -12.52
CA LEU A 155 -7.78 32.44 -12.95
C LEU A 155 -7.88 33.66 -11.99
N GLN A 156 -7.79 33.45 -10.69
CA GLN A 156 -7.77 34.53 -9.72
C GLN A 156 -6.52 35.41 -9.84
N ASP A 157 -5.36 34.82 -10.03
CA ASP A 157 -4.08 35.53 -10.23
C ASP A 157 -4.14 36.40 -11.50
N ALA A 158 -4.84 35.93 -12.56
CA ALA A 158 -5.10 36.67 -13.79
C ALA A 158 -6.28 37.66 -13.69
N ASN A 159 -6.89 37.82 -12.50
CA ASN A 159 -8.12 38.59 -12.27
C ASN A 159 -9.33 38.17 -13.13
N ILE A 160 -9.39 36.88 -13.51
CA ILE A 160 -10.50 36.30 -14.27
C ILE A 160 -11.47 35.63 -13.29
N LYS A 161 -12.57 36.29 -12.93
CA LYS A 161 -13.50 35.87 -11.88
C LYS A 161 -14.69 35.08 -12.44
N LEU A 162 -14.45 33.96 -13.11
CA LEU A 162 -15.53 33.15 -13.72
C LEU A 162 -16.60 32.69 -12.74
N THR A 163 -16.22 32.44 -11.47
CA THR A 163 -17.13 31.97 -10.44
C THR A 163 -18.22 32.99 -10.04
N THR A 164 -18.04 34.26 -10.36
CA THR A 164 -19.10 35.29 -10.15
C THR A 164 -20.23 35.15 -11.18
N HIS A 165 -19.95 34.55 -12.32
CA HIS A 165 -20.85 34.41 -13.46
C HIS A 165 -21.43 33.02 -13.59
N MET A 166 -20.70 31.98 -13.17
CA MET A 166 -21.11 30.59 -13.28
C MET A 166 -20.79 29.78 -12.02
N SER A 167 -21.69 28.89 -11.61
CA SER A 167 -21.53 28.06 -10.43
C SER A 167 -20.54 26.89 -10.63
N ASP A 168 -20.41 26.36 -11.87
CA ASP A 168 -19.50 25.27 -12.21
C ASP A 168 -18.68 25.64 -13.45
N ILE A 169 -17.45 26.12 -13.23
CA ILE A 169 -16.50 26.43 -14.30
C ILE A 169 -15.89 25.21 -14.96
N PHE A 170 -16.08 24.00 -14.39
CA PHE A 170 -15.62 22.73 -14.94
C PHE A 170 -16.72 21.95 -15.64
N GLY A 171 -17.94 22.46 -15.68
CA GLY A 171 -19.02 21.93 -16.50
C GLY A 171 -18.80 22.16 -17.99
N LYS A 172 -19.72 21.68 -18.83
CA LYS A 172 -19.58 21.70 -20.31
C LYS A 172 -19.24 23.10 -20.85
N SER A 173 -20.02 24.11 -20.49
CA SER A 173 -19.81 25.49 -20.96
C SER A 173 -18.53 26.11 -20.36
N GLY A 174 -18.26 25.87 -19.07
CA GLY A 174 -17.06 26.35 -18.42
C GLY A 174 -15.78 25.79 -19.02
N ARG A 175 -15.76 24.51 -19.37
CA ARG A 175 -14.60 23.89 -20.04
C ARG A 175 -14.33 24.47 -21.41
N LEU A 176 -15.37 24.77 -22.20
CA LEU A 176 -15.20 25.44 -23.50
C LEU A 176 -14.58 26.83 -23.33
N LEU A 177 -15.02 27.57 -22.31
CA LEU A 177 -14.47 28.89 -21.99
C LEU A 177 -13.02 28.80 -21.50
N LEU A 178 -12.74 27.86 -20.60
CA LEU A 178 -11.36 27.63 -20.12
C LEU A 178 -10.41 27.24 -21.25
N GLN A 179 -10.86 26.42 -22.18
CA GLN A 179 -10.07 26.01 -23.35
C GLN A 179 -9.74 27.25 -24.21
N LYS A 180 -10.74 28.08 -24.50
CA LYS A 180 -10.55 29.29 -25.30
C LYS A 180 -9.56 30.27 -24.66
N ILE A 181 -9.65 30.41 -23.33
CA ILE A 181 -8.71 31.23 -22.55
C ILE A 181 -7.29 30.65 -22.62
N ALA A 182 -7.16 29.31 -22.48
CA ALA A 182 -5.86 28.62 -22.53
C ALA A 182 -5.20 28.71 -23.91
N ASP A 183 -5.99 28.73 -24.99
CA ASP A 183 -5.53 28.88 -26.37
C ASP A 183 -5.17 30.34 -26.70
N GLY A 184 -5.36 31.29 -25.76
CA GLY A 184 -5.08 32.70 -25.95
C GLY A 184 -6.07 33.41 -26.89
N GLU A 185 -7.23 32.79 -27.11
CA GLU A 185 -8.26 33.35 -27.96
C GLU A 185 -9.12 34.40 -27.26
N VAL A 186 -9.55 35.43 -28.00
CA VAL A 186 -10.47 36.43 -27.44
C VAL A 186 -11.87 35.84 -27.23
N VAL A 187 -12.38 35.98 -26.04
CA VAL A 187 -13.77 35.59 -25.72
C VAL A 187 -14.70 36.68 -26.20
N THR A 188 -15.46 36.44 -27.29
CA THR A 188 -16.42 37.39 -27.85
C THR A 188 -17.81 37.17 -27.28
N MET A 189 -18.67 38.20 -27.35
CA MET A 189 -20.08 38.10 -26.94
C MET A 189 -20.82 37.02 -27.76
N GLU A 190 -20.57 36.97 -29.06
CA GLU A 190 -21.15 35.96 -29.95
C GLU A 190 -20.80 34.52 -29.49
N PHE A 191 -19.57 34.28 -29.05
CA PHE A 191 -19.16 32.98 -28.49
C PHE A 191 -19.93 32.65 -27.22
N LEU A 192 -20.09 33.63 -26.31
CA LEU A 192 -20.83 33.46 -25.07
C LEU A 192 -22.33 33.14 -25.32
N GLU A 193 -22.95 33.86 -26.24
CA GLU A 193 -24.37 33.65 -26.62
C GLU A 193 -24.59 32.28 -27.26
N THR A 194 -23.65 31.80 -28.04
CA THR A 194 -23.75 30.51 -28.76
C THR A 194 -23.53 29.32 -27.84
N HIS A 195 -22.54 29.40 -26.93
CA HIS A 195 -22.05 28.24 -26.18
C HIS A 195 -22.47 28.23 -24.71
N MET A 196 -22.95 29.37 -24.15
CA MET A 196 -23.39 29.46 -22.77
C MET A 196 -24.88 29.19 -22.65
N LYS A 197 -25.29 28.32 -21.73
CA LYS A 197 -26.70 27.99 -21.46
C LYS A 197 -27.20 28.71 -20.20
N GLY A 198 -28.49 29.13 -20.21
CA GLY A 198 -29.21 29.58 -19.04
C GLY A 198 -28.85 30.97 -18.54
N ALA A 199 -28.72 31.18 -17.22
CA ALA A 199 -28.60 32.45 -16.54
C ALA A 199 -27.41 33.36 -16.94
N LEU A 200 -26.42 32.81 -17.67
CA LEU A 200 -25.27 33.56 -18.21
C LEU A 200 -25.65 34.47 -19.39
N LYS A 201 -26.73 34.17 -20.11
CA LYS A 201 -27.24 35.04 -21.21
C LYS A 201 -27.85 36.37 -20.73
N HIS A 202 -28.13 36.51 -19.42
CA HIS A 202 -28.81 37.68 -18.86
C HIS A 202 -27.94 38.51 -17.90
N LYS A 203 -26.65 38.17 -17.78
CA LYS A 203 -25.68 38.88 -16.91
C LYS A 203 -24.57 39.60 -17.70
N SER A 204 -24.89 40.01 -18.93
CA SER A 204 -24.06 40.92 -19.72
C SER A 204 -24.32 42.37 -19.39
#